data_7fe87e0449a16aa3a54528d1e94835e9
#
_entry.id   7fe87e0449a16aa3a54528d1e94835e9
#
_cell.length_a   1.000
_cell.length_b   1.000
_cell.length_c   1.000
_cell.angle_alpha   90.00
_cell.angle_beta   90.00
_cell.angle_gamma   90.00
#
_symmetry.space_group_name_H-M   'P 1'
#
loop_
_entity.id
_entity.type
_entity.pdbx_description
1 polymer ?
#
loop_
_entity_poly.entity_id
_entity_poly.type
_entity_poly.pdbx_seq_one_letter_code
_entity_poly.pdbx_strand_id
1 'polypeptide(L)'
;LEPWFFRFLFLDAKLTETREYSIDALKTTLVSQRELFEDEALFEQITALLVSAHYQTSPSDIRLILDHPKVSILITRQTSSHSITPADLCGVCLVIEEGSSHSEALAEDIISGRRRPRGQLFPQALCASSANAEFLAQGTYRIMRIAVHPSVQQKGIGSELLNALKLKAEERHIDSLSTSYGLNPELLSFWTKNQFQMVKLCSKVDGASGLRSTMMMHAISEPAHQLLENCSEAFLKSFIFNLTRLHQTLPSTIVY
;
A
#
# COMPACT_ATOMS: atom_id res chain seq x y z
N LEU A 1 14.73 13.71 -27.19
CA LEU A 1 13.59 14.08 -26.31
C LEU A 1 13.36 13.05 -25.19
N GLU A 2 13.47 11.76 -25.49
CA GLU A 2 13.20 10.67 -24.56
C GLU A 2 14.12 10.63 -23.31
N PRO A 3 15.46 10.73 -23.43
CA PRO A 3 16.34 10.73 -22.25
C PRO A 3 16.13 11.94 -21.34
N TRP A 4 15.85 13.10 -21.92
CA TRP A 4 15.57 14.32 -21.13
C TRP A 4 14.26 14.18 -20.33
N PHE A 5 13.22 13.57 -20.92
CA PHE A 5 11.96 13.33 -20.27
C PHE A 5 12.09 12.32 -19.11
N PHE A 6 12.87 11.25 -19.28
CA PHE A 6 13.18 10.27 -18.24
C PHE A 6 13.90 10.92 -17.05
N ARG A 7 14.90 11.75 -17.32
CA ARG A 7 15.61 12.48 -16.27
C ARG A 7 14.72 13.50 -15.57
N PHE A 8 13.92 14.26 -16.32
CA PHE A 8 12.99 15.24 -15.75
C PHE A 8 11.94 14.61 -14.82
N LEU A 9 11.55 13.37 -15.09
CA LEU A 9 10.60 12.59 -14.29
C LEU A 9 11.28 11.64 -13.29
N PHE A 10 12.58 11.73 -13.10
CA PHE A 10 13.38 10.84 -12.22
C PHE A 10 13.19 9.34 -12.50
N LEU A 11 12.76 8.96 -13.70
CA LEU A 11 12.55 7.57 -14.08
C LEU A 11 13.86 6.82 -14.34
N ASP A 12 14.95 7.54 -14.51
CA ASP A 12 16.34 7.04 -14.62
C ASP A 12 17.12 7.19 -13.30
N ALA A 13 16.46 7.61 -12.23
CA ALA A 13 17.09 7.77 -10.93
C ALA A 13 17.66 6.45 -10.42
N LYS A 14 18.92 6.50 -9.96
CA LYS A 14 19.63 5.34 -9.43
C LYS A 14 19.64 5.37 -7.92
N LEU A 15 19.42 4.21 -7.32
CA LEU A 15 19.58 4.07 -5.88
C LEU A 15 21.05 4.31 -5.50
N THR A 16 21.24 5.13 -4.50
CA THR A 16 22.54 5.33 -3.87
C THR A 16 22.82 4.15 -2.95
N GLU A 17 24.05 3.59 -3.00
CA GLU A 17 24.42 2.54 -2.04
C GLU A 17 24.25 3.03 -0.61
N THR A 18 23.55 2.22 0.22
CA THR A 18 23.40 2.54 1.64
C THR A 18 24.70 2.29 2.38
N ARG A 19 25.02 3.18 3.34
CA ARG A 19 26.14 3.03 4.24
C ARG A 19 25.92 1.87 5.24
N GLU A 20 26.90 1.60 6.08
CA GLU A 20 26.77 0.62 7.18
C GLU A 20 25.49 0.86 7.97
N TYR A 21 24.73 -0.22 8.17
CA TYR A 21 23.40 -0.20 8.72
C TYR A 21 23.38 -0.57 10.19
N SER A 22 22.75 0.27 11.03
CA SER A 22 22.43 -0.04 12.42
C SER A 22 20.94 0.07 12.68
N ILE A 23 20.32 -0.98 13.23
CA ILE A 23 18.88 -1.01 13.55
C ILE A 23 18.52 0.09 14.55
N ASP A 24 19.37 0.34 15.53
CA ASP A 24 19.14 1.30 16.62
C ASP A 24 19.17 2.77 16.14
N ALA A 25 19.65 3.00 14.93
CA ALA A 25 19.74 4.32 14.33
C ALA A 25 18.63 4.62 13.30
N LEU A 26 17.61 3.77 13.21
CA LEU A 26 16.49 3.99 12.27
C LEU A 26 15.49 5.00 12.82
N LYS A 27 15.06 5.89 11.95
CA LYS A 27 13.96 6.81 12.22
C LYS A 27 12.96 6.80 11.08
N THR A 28 11.70 6.53 11.41
CA THR A 28 10.58 6.61 10.46
C THR A 28 9.84 7.93 10.66
N THR A 29 9.68 8.69 9.58
CA THR A 29 9.03 10.00 9.60
C THR A 29 8.07 10.17 8.42
N LEU A 30 7.04 10.98 8.62
CA LEU A 30 6.21 11.48 7.54
C LEU A 30 6.96 12.60 6.82
N VAL A 31 6.94 12.59 5.50
CA VAL A 31 7.50 13.64 4.65
C VAL A 31 6.35 14.42 4.01
N SER A 32 6.38 15.73 4.15
CA SER A 32 5.43 16.62 3.50
C SER A 32 5.75 16.81 2.02
N GLN A 33 4.75 17.12 1.22
CA GLN A 33 4.94 17.49 -0.19
C GLN A 33 5.87 18.69 -0.34
N ARG A 34 5.82 19.64 0.61
CA ARG A 34 6.70 20.81 0.64
C ARG A 34 8.16 20.39 0.83
N GLU A 35 8.45 19.50 1.77
CA GLU A 35 9.82 18.99 1.98
C GLU A 35 10.36 18.29 0.73
N LEU A 36 9.51 17.53 0.02
CA LEU A 36 9.90 16.92 -1.26
C LEU A 36 10.20 17.93 -2.35
N PHE A 37 9.52 19.08 -2.33
CA PHE A 37 9.74 20.14 -3.29
C PHE A 37 11.02 20.95 -3.00
N GLU A 38 11.39 21.05 -1.71
CA GLU A 38 12.58 21.75 -1.24
C GLU A 38 13.84 20.86 -1.29
N ASP A 39 13.69 19.53 -1.26
CA ASP A 39 14.81 18.56 -1.28
C ASP A 39 14.68 17.61 -2.50
N GLU A 40 15.19 18.10 -3.64
CA GLU A 40 15.20 17.35 -4.91
C GLU A 40 15.96 16.02 -4.78
N ALA A 41 17.06 15.99 -4.02
CA ALA A 41 17.87 14.78 -3.84
C ALA A 41 17.11 13.69 -3.05
N LEU A 42 16.34 14.08 -2.04
CA LEU A 42 15.45 13.14 -1.33
C LEU A 42 14.35 12.63 -2.24
N PHE A 43 13.72 13.51 -3.01
CA PHE A 43 12.66 13.14 -3.93
C PHE A 43 13.15 12.17 -5.01
N GLU A 44 14.35 12.39 -5.54
CA GLU A 44 15.02 11.50 -6.48
C GLU A 44 15.21 10.11 -5.87
N GLN A 45 15.74 9.99 -4.65
CA GLN A 45 15.96 8.71 -3.98
C GLN A 45 14.66 7.98 -3.63
N ILE A 46 13.63 8.69 -3.18
CA ILE A 46 12.29 8.11 -2.97
C ILE A 46 11.76 7.53 -4.28
N THR A 47 11.86 8.29 -5.36
CA THR A 47 11.40 7.86 -6.69
C THR A 47 12.20 6.66 -7.18
N ALA A 48 13.53 6.70 -7.06
CA ALA A 48 14.41 5.58 -7.42
C ALA A 48 14.04 4.29 -6.66
N LEU A 49 13.77 4.41 -5.35
CA LEU A 49 13.39 3.26 -4.53
C LEU A 49 12.02 2.70 -4.94
N LEU A 50 11.05 3.57 -5.22
CA LEU A 50 9.73 3.15 -5.70
C LEU A 50 9.77 2.52 -7.09
N VAL A 51 10.61 3.03 -7.99
CA VAL A 51 10.80 2.48 -9.33
C VAL A 51 11.47 1.11 -9.25
N SER A 52 12.50 0.95 -8.42
CA SER A 52 13.24 -0.32 -8.28
C SER A 52 12.39 -1.46 -7.72
N ALA A 53 11.41 -1.15 -6.88
CA ALA A 53 10.59 -2.13 -6.19
C ALA A 53 9.29 -2.50 -6.95
N HIS A 54 8.93 -1.75 -8.02
CA HIS A 54 7.65 -1.92 -8.69
C HIS A 54 7.82 -1.97 -10.20
N TYR A 55 7.23 -2.99 -10.82
CA TYR A 55 7.31 -3.28 -12.25
C TYR A 55 6.87 -2.11 -13.17
N GLN A 56 5.95 -1.27 -12.70
CA GLN A 56 5.45 -0.14 -13.48
C GLN A 56 5.36 1.11 -12.60
N THR A 57 6.21 2.08 -12.85
CA THR A 57 6.09 3.45 -12.34
C THR A 57 5.85 4.37 -13.53
N SER A 58 4.81 5.16 -13.44
CA SER A 58 4.40 6.08 -14.51
C SER A 58 4.57 7.55 -14.08
N PRO A 59 4.63 8.49 -15.02
CA PRO A 59 4.60 9.92 -14.71
C PRO A 59 3.39 10.33 -13.86
N SER A 60 2.28 9.60 -13.98
CA SER A 60 1.08 9.84 -13.16
C SER A 60 1.31 9.52 -11.68
N ASP A 61 2.19 8.56 -11.36
CA ASP A 61 2.52 8.23 -9.98
C ASP A 61 3.32 9.36 -9.33
N ILE A 62 4.24 9.98 -10.07
CA ILE A 62 5.03 11.13 -9.61
C ILE A 62 4.11 12.31 -9.33
N ARG A 63 3.21 12.61 -10.25
CA ARG A 63 2.20 13.65 -10.06
C ARG A 63 1.32 13.40 -8.83
N LEU A 64 0.91 12.15 -8.63
CA LEU A 64 0.11 11.76 -7.48
C LEU A 64 0.86 12.00 -6.16
N ILE A 65 2.15 11.72 -6.12
CA ILE A 65 3.02 11.96 -4.95
C ILE A 65 3.09 13.46 -4.62
N LEU A 66 3.22 14.31 -5.64
CA LEU A 66 3.43 15.75 -5.46
C LEU A 66 2.13 16.55 -5.26
N ASP A 67 1.04 16.17 -5.92
CA ASP A 67 -0.15 17.01 -6.03
C ASP A 67 -1.36 16.51 -5.25
N HIS A 68 -1.41 15.22 -4.86
CA HIS A 68 -2.65 14.68 -4.33
C HIS A 68 -2.78 14.92 -2.81
N PRO A 69 -3.81 15.68 -2.35
CA PRO A 69 -3.91 16.12 -0.95
C PRO A 69 -4.12 14.99 0.06
N LYS A 70 -4.62 13.83 -0.39
CA LYS A 70 -4.86 12.65 0.45
C LYS A 70 -3.71 11.64 0.42
N VAL A 71 -2.61 11.96 -0.26
CA VAL A 71 -1.43 11.11 -0.30
C VAL A 71 -0.45 11.52 0.79
N SER A 72 0.08 10.54 1.49
CA SER A 72 1.10 10.70 2.51
C SER A 72 2.28 9.76 2.22
N ILE A 73 3.47 10.21 2.57
CA ILE A 73 4.72 9.46 2.35
C ILE A 73 5.41 9.30 3.69
N LEU A 74 5.63 8.05 4.09
CA LEU A 74 6.49 7.72 5.21
C LEU A 74 7.82 7.23 4.67
N ILE A 75 8.90 7.65 5.28
CA ILE A 75 10.24 7.18 4.98
C ILE A 75 10.94 6.71 6.24
N THR A 76 11.72 5.65 6.11
CA THR A 76 12.67 5.22 7.13
C THR A 76 14.06 5.57 6.69
N ARG A 77 14.78 6.32 7.52
CA ARG A 77 16.18 6.71 7.31
C ARG A 77 17.05 6.23 8.44
N GLN A 78 18.31 6.01 8.15
CA GLN A 78 19.34 5.88 9.16
C GLN A 78 19.72 7.27 9.66
N THR A 79 19.71 7.47 10.97
CA THR A 79 20.19 8.71 11.61
C THR A 79 21.68 8.56 11.92
N SER A 80 22.53 9.05 11.04
CA SER A 80 23.96 9.20 11.35
C SER A 80 24.19 10.50 12.12
N SER A 81 25.15 10.49 13.02
CA SER A 81 25.43 11.60 13.97
C SER A 81 25.89 12.92 13.30
N HIS A 82 26.08 12.99 11.99
CA HIS A 82 26.76 14.13 11.37
C HIS A 82 26.02 14.84 10.22
N SER A 83 25.15 14.20 9.48
CA SER A 83 24.21 14.82 8.51
C SER A 83 23.31 13.77 7.90
N ILE A 84 22.04 14.10 7.64
CA ILE A 84 21.10 13.26 6.92
C ILE A 84 21.41 13.43 5.42
N THR A 85 21.73 12.33 4.75
CA THR A 85 22.00 12.30 3.30
C THR A 85 20.97 11.44 2.57
N PRO A 86 20.80 11.61 1.26
CA PRO A 86 19.95 10.73 0.46
C PRO A 86 20.34 9.24 0.55
N ALA A 87 21.63 8.93 0.79
CA ALA A 87 22.15 7.57 0.99
C ALA A 87 21.64 6.89 2.28
N ASP A 88 21.01 7.64 3.18
CA ASP A 88 20.47 7.12 4.44
C ASP A 88 19.02 6.61 4.30
N LEU A 89 18.41 6.71 3.11
CA LEU A 89 17.06 6.23 2.85
C LEU A 89 17.03 4.69 2.83
N CYS A 90 16.36 4.10 3.81
CA CYS A 90 16.23 2.65 3.97
C CYS A 90 14.90 2.10 3.46
N GLY A 91 13.84 2.88 3.52
CA GLY A 91 12.52 2.44 3.11
C GLY A 91 11.54 3.58 2.87
N VAL A 92 10.51 3.31 2.09
CA VAL A 92 9.43 4.25 1.76
C VAL A 92 8.08 3.54 1.77
N CYS A 93 7.06 4.20 2.27
CA CYS A 93 5.67 3.76 2.21
C CYS A 93 4.80 4.90 1.69
N LEU A 94 4.14 4.68 0.55
CA LEU A 94 3.22 5.61 -0.07
C LEU A 94 1.79 5.17 0.23
N VAL A 95 1.02 6.03 0.86
CA VAL A 95 -0.36 5.76 1.27
C VAL A 95 -1.32 6.81 0.76
N ILE A 96 -2.57 6.41 0.54
CA ILE A 96 -3.67 7.31 0.20
C ILE A 96 -4.83 7.09 1.17
N GLU A 97 -5.44 8.17 1.61
CA GLU A 97 -6.66 8.13 2.42
C GLU A 97 -7.87 7.90 1.54
N GLU A 98 -8.63 6.84 1.83
CA GLU A 98 -9.86 6.46 1.14
C GLU A 98 -11.00 6.26 2.16
N GLY A 99 -12.25 6.18 1.70
CA GLY A 99 -13.43 6.00 2.55
C GLY A 99 -13.99 7.32 3.10
N SER A 100 -14.54 7.26 4.30
CA SER A 100 -15.17 8.38 5.01
C SER A 100 -16.35 9.00 4.25
N SER A 101 -17.12 8.18 3.53
CA SER A 101 -18.31 8.61 2.78
C SER A 101 -19.55 7.93 3.32
N HIS A 102 -20.49 8.71 3.82
CA HIS A 102 -21.75 8.24 4.38
C HIS A 102 -22.94 8.37 3.41
N SER A 103 -22.69 8.45 2.11
CA SER A 103 -23.73 8.57 1.09
C SER A 103 -24.33 7.20 0.74
N GLU A 104 -25.56 6.94 1.18
CA GLU A 104 -26.33 5.74 0.85
C GLU A 104 -26.53 5.61 -0.67
N ALA A 105 -26.90 6.71 -1.34
CA ALA A 105 -27.06 6.72 -2.79
C ALA A 105 -25.77 6.33 -3.53
N LEU A 106 -24.59 6.75 -3.04
CA LEU A 106 -23.31 6.33 -3.59
C LEU A 106 -23.09 4.83 -3.36
N ALA A 107 -23.43 4.31 -2.18
CA ALA A 107 -23.30 2.89 -1.88
C ALA A 107 -24.18 2.03 -2.81
N GLU A 108 -25.43 2.41 -3.00
CA GLU A 108 -26.35 1.73 -3.94
C GLU A 108 -25.82 1.75 -5.38
N ASP A 109 -25.28 2.88 -5.83
CA ASP A 109 -24.72 3.01 -7.16
C ASP A 109 -23.48 2.13 -7.34
N ILE A 110 -22.63 1.99 -6.32
CA ILE A 110 -21.47 1.11 -6.33
C ILE A 110 -21.88 -0.35 -6.30
N ILE A 111 -22.81 -0.74 -5.42
CA ILE A 111 -23.30 -2.12 -5.29
C ILE A 111 -23.98 -2.58 -6.60
N SER A 112 -24.76 -1.71 -7.21
CA SER A 112 -25.42 -2.00 -8.49
C SER A 112 -24.50 -1.88 -9.71
N GLY A 113 -23.24 -1.45 -9.51
CA GLY A 113 -22.27 -1.28 -10.60
C GLY A 113 -22.45 -0.05 -11.46
N ARG A 114 -23.41 0.85 -11.13
CA ARG A 114 -23.67 2.09 -11.89
C ARG A 114 -22.55 3.11 -11.76
N ARG A 115 -21.81 3.12 -10.64
CA ARG A 115 -20.77 4.11 -10.37
C ARG A 115 -19.50 3.47 -9.79
N ARG A 116 -18.35 4.00 -10.24
CA ARG A 116 -17.02 3.64 -9.73
C ARG A 116 -16.20 4.91 -9.48
N PRO A 117 -16.27 5.50 -8.28
CA PRO A 117 -15.56 6.73 -7.96
C PRO A 117 -14.04 6.51 -8.02
N ARG A 118 -13.32 7.50 -8.54
CA ARG A 118 -11.85 7.48 -8.55
C ARG A 118 -11.32 7.73 -7.14
N GLY A 119 -10.16 7.15 -6.82
CA GLY A 119 -9.49 7.37 -5.52
C GLY A 119 -10.18 6.68 -4.33
N GLN A 120 -11.00 5.65 -4.60
CA GLN A 120 -11.74 4.87 -3.59
C GLN A 120 -11.61 3.37 -3.87
N LEU A 121 -10.40 2.91 -4.21
CA LEU A 121 -10.20 1.55 -4.73
C LEU A 121 -10.65 0.49 -3.71
N PHE A 122 -10.16 0.58 -2.48
CA PHE A 122 -10.40 -0.43 -1.46
C PHE A 122 -11.86 -0.42 -0.98
N PRO A 123 -12.42 0.71 -0.48
CA PRO A 123 -13.76 0.73 0.05
C PRO A 123 -14.83 0.39 -1.00
N GLN A 124 -14.70 0.92 -2.24
CA GLN A 124 -15.68 0.59 -3.28
C GLN A 124 -15.62 -0.88 -3.71
N ALA A 125 -14.44 -1.49 -3.74
CA ALA A 125 -14.29 -2.88 -4.16
C ALA A 125 -14.89 -3.84 -3.13
N LEU A 126 -14.78 -3.52 -1.83
CA LEU A 126 -15.39 -4.32 -0.78
C LEU A 126 -16.89 -4.03 -0.66
N CYS A 127 -17.32 -2.76 -0.73
CA CYS A 127 -18.74 -2.39 -0.77
C CYS A 127 -19.46 -3.15 -1.90
N ALA A 128 -18.92 -3.15 -3.12
CA ALA A 128 -19.50 -3.85 -4.24
C ALA A 128 -19.55 -5.39 -4.07
N SER A 129 -18.50 -5.99 -3.47
CA SER A 129 -18.40 -7.44 -3.36
C SER A 129 -19.16 -8.05 -2.19
N SER A 130 -19.35 -7.29 -1.10
CA SER A 130 -20.06 -7.71 0.10
C SER A 130 -21.47 -7.13 0.21
N ALA A 131 -21.86 -6.22 -0.70
CA ALA A 131 -23.08 -5.41 -0.63
C ALA A 131 -23.21 -4.67 0.72
N ASN A 132 -22.08 -4.23 1.30
CA ASN A 132 -22.03 -3.56 2.58
C ASN A 132 -21.50 -2.12 2.45
N ALA A 133 -22.36 -1.14 2.72
CA ALA A 133 -22.05 0.29 2.65
C ALA A 133 -21.04 0.76 3.72
N GLU A 134 -20.89 0.03 4.83
CA GLU A 134 -19.98 0.41 5.93
C GLU A 134 -18.52 0.51 5.46
N PHE A 135 -18.12 -0.24 4.43
CA PHE A 135 -16.79 -0.10 3.82
C PHE A 135 -16.53 1.29 3.24
N LEU A 136 -17.56 2.00 2.80
CA LEU A 136 -17.45 3.39 2.32
C LEU A 136 -17.43 4.39 3.46
N ALA A 137 -18.13 4.10 4.56
CA ALA A 137 -18.24 4.99 5.69
C ALA A 137 -16.98 5.06 6.54
N GLN A 138 -16.26 3.93 6.67
CA GLN A 138 -15.00 3.87 7.40
C GLN A 138 -13.84 4.46 6.62
N GLY A 139 -12.95 5.16 7.33
CA GLY A 139 -11.70 5.68 6.78
C GLY A 139 -10.62 4.60 6.71
N THR A 140 -9.89 4.53 5.60
CA THR A 140 -8.75 3.63 5.47
C THR A 140 -7.54 4.33 4.89
N TYR A 141 -6.35 4.03 5.43
CA TYR A 141 -5.10 4.31 4.76
C TYR A 141 -4.73 3.13 3.86
N ARG A 142 -4.94 3.32 2.56
CA ARG A 142 -4.53 2.30 1.60
C ARG A 142 -3.05 2.47 1.24
N ILE A 143 -2.25 1.45 1.58
CA ILE A 143 -0.87 1.35 1.16
C ILE A 143 -0.86 1.07 -0.34
N MET A 144 -0.40 2.07 -1.10
CA MET A 144 -0.28 1.99 -2.55
C MET A 144 1.03 1.31 -2.95
N ARG A 145 2.11 1.67 -2.25
CA ARG A 145 3.45 1.15 -2.47
C ARG A 145 4.21 1.10 -1.15
N ILE A 146 4.98 0.05 -0.96
CA ILE A 146 5.96 -0.06 0.12
C ILE A 146 7.24 -0.65 -0.46
N ALA A 147 8.36 0.00 -0.21
CA ALA A 147 9.64 -0.43 -0.73
C ALA A 147 10.72 -0.30 0.35
N VAL A 148 11.61 -1.27 0.39
CA VAL A 148 12.80 -1.29 1.26
C VAL A 148 14.02 -1.42 0.37
N HIS A 149 15.04 -0.61 0.65
CA HIS A 149 16.28 -0.62 -0.10
C HIS A 149 16.89 -2.04 -0.15
N PRO A 150 17.32 -2.54 -1.33
CA PRO A 150 17.75 -3.93 -1.49
C PRO A 150 18.82 -4.38 -0.49
N SER A 151 19.79 -3.51 -0.14
CA SER A 151 20.87 -3.83 0.78
C SER A 151 20.43 -4.06 2.24
N VAL A 152 19.20 -3.62 2.59
CA VAL A 152 18.66 -3.68 3.97
C VAL A 152 17.31 -4.38 4.05
N GLN A 153 16.92 -5.12 3.01
CA GLN A 153 15.75 -5.97 3.04
C GLN A 153 15.86 -7.09 4.10
N GLN A 154 14.72 -7.65 4.49
CA GLN A 154 14.61 -8.73 5.48
C GLN A 154 15.12 -8.37 6.89
N LYS A 155 15.34 -7.08 7.17
CA LYS A 155 15.79 -6.56 8.47
C LYS A 155 14.69 -5.86 9.27
N GLY A 156 13.41 -6.08 8.94
CA GLY A 156 12.27 -5.54 9.68
C GLY A 156 11.81 -4.13 9.27
N ILE A 157 12.52 -3.44 8.36
CA ILE A 157 12.20 -2.04 7.96
C ILE A 157 10.79 -1.90 7.40
N GLY A 158 10.34 -2.87 6.61
CA GLY A 158 8.96 -2.86 6.09
C GLY A 158 7.91 -2.92 7.20
N SER A 159 8.16 -3.72 8.24
CA SER A 159 7.29 -3.80 9.41
C SER A 159 7.33 -2.53 10.25
N GLU A 160 8.50 -1.89 10.37
CA GLU A 160 8.66 -0.60 11.05
C GLU A 160 7.86 0.52 10.34
N LEU A 161 7.90 0.57 9.01
CA LEU A 161 7.06 1.48 8.22
C LEU A 161 5.57 1.28 8.49
N LEU A 162 5.12 0.01 8.57
CA LEU A 162 3.72 -0.31 8.87
C LEU A 162 3.34 0.04 10.31
N ASN A 163 4.21 -0.19 11.28
CA ASN A 163 3.99 0.20 12.67
C ASN A 163 3.86 1.73 12.81
N ALA A 164 4.76 2.49 12.18
CA ALA A 164 4.69 3.94 12.18
C ALA A 164 3.41 4.45 11.48
N LEU A 165 3.00 3.80 10.40
CA LEU A 165 1.75 4.13 9.72
C LEU A 165 0.52 3.83 10.59
N LYS A 166 0.54 2.70 11.34
CA LYS A 166 -0.52 2.35 12.29
C LYS A 166 -0.68 3.41 13.37
N LEU A 167 0.41 3.79 14.03
CA LEU A 167 0.38 4.86 15.04
C LEU A 167 -0.18 6.17 14.45
N LYS A 168 0.20 6.49 13.22
CA LYS A 168 -0.31 7.68 12.54
C LYS A 168 -1.80 7.59 12.19
N ALA A 169 -2.28 6.40 11.85
CA ALA A 169 -3.69 6.15 11.60
C ALA A 169 -4.52 6.27 12.89
N GLU A 170 -4.02 5.73 14.00
CA GLU A 170 -4.63 5.88 15.34
C GLU A 170 -4.74 7.37 15.74
N GLU A 171 -3.67 8.15 15.61
CA GLU A 171 -3.67 9.60 15.88
C GLU A 171 -4.68 10.38 15.03
N ARG A 172 -4.96 9.93 13.82
CA ARG A 172 -5.88 10.59 12.88
C ARG A 172 -7.28 9.96 12.86
N HIS A 173 -7.55 9.05 13.77
CA HIS A 173 -8.83 8.32 13.84
C HIS A 173 -9.22 7.64 12.53
N ILE A 174 -8.25 7.07 11.85
CA ILE A 174 -8.45 6.23 10.67
C ILE A 174 -8.81 4.81 11.15
N ASP A 175 -9.84 4.23 10.58
CA ASP A 175 -10.40 2.97 11.04
C ASP A 175 -9.56 1.76 10.68
N SER A 176 -8.82 1.81 9.56
CA SER A 176 -8.09 0.64 9.08
C SER A 176 -6.90 1.00 8.20
N LEU A 177 -5.98 0.05 8.06
CA LEU A 177 -4.99 0.01 6.98
C LEU A 177 -5.42 -1.02 5.94
N SER A 178 -5.19 -0.73 4.69
CA SER A 178 -5.54 -1.63 3.58
C SER A 178 -4.47 -1.67 2.50
N THR A 179 -4.47 -2.73 1.72
CA THR A 179 -3.57 -2.87 0.57
C THR A 179 -4.20 -3.71 -0.53
N SER A 180 -3.69 -3.55 -1.75
CA SER A 180 -4.04 -4.39 -2.90
C SER A 180 -2.79 -4.66 -3.73
N TYR A 181 -2.52 -5.94 -4.00
CA TYR A 181 -1.31 -6.37 -4.71
C TYR A 181 -1.54 -7.68 -5.48
N GLY A 182 -0.61 -8.02 -6.37
CA GLY A 182 -0.57 -9.34 -7.03
C GLY A 182 -0.12 -10.41 -6.04
N LEU A 183 -0.99 -11.38 -5.76
CA LEU A 183 -0.80 -12.40 -4.72
C LEU A 183 0.41 -13.29 -5.04
N ASN A 184 1.39 -13.30 -4.17
CA ASN A 184 2.50 -14.25 -4.12
C ASN A 184 2.80 -14.66 -2.67
N PRO A 185 3.50 -15.78 -2.43
CA PRO A 185 3.75 -16.28 -1.07
C PRO A 185 4.55 -15.34 -0.18
N GLU A 186 5.56 -14.65 -0.73
CA GLU A 186 6.44 -13.75 0.04
C GLU A 186 5.64 -12.54 0.55
N LEU A 187 4.87 -11.89 -0.32
CA LEU A 187 4.05 -10.76 0.06
C LEU A 187 2.91 -11.19 1.00
N LEU A 188 2.29 -12.34 0.74
CA LEU A 188 1.27 -12.87 1.66
C LEU A 188 1.86 -13.05 3.07
N SER A 189 3.02 -13.70 3.18
CA SER A 189 3.72 -13.88 4.46
C SER A 189 4.06 -12.53 5.12
N PHE A 190 4.55 -11.55 4.36
CA PHE A 190 4.86 -10.21 4.89
C PHE A 190 3.63 -9.52 5.47
N TRP A 191 2.53 -9.48 4.73
CA TRP A 191 1.30 -8.83 5.17
C TRP A 191 0.65 -9.54 6.35
N THR A 192 0.62 -10.89 6.32
CA THR A 192 0.06 -11.71 7.43
C THR A 192 0.86 -11.54 8.72
N LYS A 193 2.20 -11.52 8.65
CA LYS A 193 3.06 -11.23 9.82
C LYS A 193 2.81 -9.85 10.41
N ASN A 194 2.38 -8.89 9.61
CA ASN A 194 1.99 -7.55 10.03
C ASN A 194 0.49 -7.44 10.33
N GLN A 195 -0.18 -8.57 10.61
CA GLN A 195 -1.58 -8.65 11.08
C GLN A 195 -2.63 -8.21 10.05
N PHE A 196 -2.28 -8.18 8.76
CA PHE A 196 -3.27 -7.99 7.71
C PHE A 196 -3.97 -9.33 7.42
N GLN A 197 -5.27 -9.26 7.20
CA GLN A 197 -6.09 -10.40 6.82
C GLN A 197 -6.61 -10.22 5.39
N MET A 198 -6.68 -11.33 4.65
CA MET A 198 -7.21 -11.31 3.29
C MET A 198 -8.73 -11.17 3.31
N VAL A 199 -9.24 -10.18 2.60
CA VAL A 199 -10.67 -9.87 2.52
C VAL A 199 -11.23 -10.04 1.10
N LYS A 200 -10.37 -10.15 0.10
CA LYS A 200 -10.79 -10.36 -1.30
C LYS A 200 -9.66 -10.98 -2.11
N LEU A 201 -10.02 -11.92 -2.98
CA LEU A 201 -9.16 -12.45 -4.03
C LEU A 201 -9.88 -12.38 -5.37
N CYS A 202 -9.26 -11.76 -6.37
CA CYS A 202 -9.83 -11.65 -7.70
C CYS A 202 -9.76 -13.00 -8.44
N SER A 203 -10.84 -13.35 -9.13
CA SER A 203 -10.89 -14.57 -9.95
C SER A 203 -10.07 -14.45 -11.23
N LYS A 204 -9.92 -13.23 -11.76
CA LYS A 204 -9.14 -12.96 -12.97
C LYS A 204 -7.67 -12.83 -12.64
N VAL A 205 -6.84 -13.40 -13.51
CA VAL A 205 -5.39 -13.20 -13.54
C VAL A 205 -5.11 -11.90 -14.29
N ASP A 206 -4.26 -11.08 -13.73
CA ASP A 206 -3.79 -9.85 -14.37
C ASP A 206 -2.85 -10.20 -15.52
N GLY A 207 -3.09 -9.63 -16.69
CA GLY A 207 -2.34 -9.97 -17.90
C GLY A 207 -0.87 -9.51 -17.91
N ALA A 208 -0.54 -8.49 -17.13
CA ALA A 208 0.81 -7.94 -17.07
C ALA A 208 1.68 -8.68 -16.05
N SER A 209 1.13 -8.97 -14.87
CA SER A 209 1.87 -9.63 -13.79
C SER A 209 1.73 -11.15 -13.77
N GLY A 210 0.71 -11.70 -14.43
CA GLY A 210 0.38 -13.13 -14.35
C GLY A 210 -0.17 -13.55 -12.98
N LEU A 211 -0.45 -12.60 -12.08
CA LEU A 211 -0.90 -12.86 -10.72
C LEU A 211 -2.37 -12.51 -10.54
N ARG A 212 -3.01 -13.08 -9.52
CA ARG A 212 -4.35 -12.67 -9.09
C ARG A 212 -4.21 -11.52 -8.10
N SER A 213 -4.97 -10.44 -8.30
CA SER A 213 -5.01 -9.35 -7.33
C SER A 213 -5.72 -9.80 -6.05
N THR A 214 -5.13 -9.49 -4.92
CA THR A 214 -5.73 -9.66 -3.59
C THR A 214 -5.88 -8.33 -2.88
N MET A 215 -6.78 -8.27 -1.92
CA MET A 215 -6.91 -7.16 -0.98
C MET A 215 -6.81 -7.68 0.44
N MET A 216 -6.06 -6.96 1.25
CA MET A 216 -5.89 -7.27 2.67
C MET A 216 -6.17 -6.04 3.51
N MET A 217 -6.63 -6.25 4.73
CA MET A 217 -7.01 -5.22 5.70
C MET A 217 -6.42 -5.53 7.07
N HIS A 218 -6.00 -4.49 7.77
CA HIS A 218 -5.70 -4.49 9.19
C HIS A 218 -6.64 -3.49 9.88
N ALA A 219 -7.45 -3.96 10.79
CA ALA A 219 -8.40 -3.12 11.54
C ALA A 219 -7.70 -2.38 12.68
N ILE A 220 -8.14 -1.15 12.95
CA ILE A 220 -7.63 -0.30 14.04
C ILE A 220 -8.77 0.04 14.99
N SER A 221 -9.89 0.59 14.48
CA SER A 221 -11.05 0.91 15.30
C SER A 221 -11.91 -0.32 15.60
N GLU A 222 -12.68 -0.29 16.68
CA GLU A 222 -13.60 -1.39 17.02
C GLU A 222 -14.62 -1.67 15.91
N PRO A 223 -15.26 -0.67 15.27
CA PRO A 223 -16.12 -0.91 14.11
C PRO A 223 -15.39 -1.60 12.95
N ALA A 224 -14.11 -1.26 12.73
CA ALA A 224 -13.31 -1.90 11.68
C ALA A 224 -12.97 -3.36 12.01
N HIS A 225 -12.74 -3.68 13.29
CA HIS A 225 -12.54 -5.07 13.72
C HIS A 225 -13.78 -5.91 13.45
N GLN A 226 -14.96 -5.43 13.81
CA GLN A 226 -16.22 -6.13 13.55
C GLN A 226 -16.47 -6.32 12.04
N LEU A 227 -16.18 -5.29 11.25
CA LEU A 227 -16.32 -5.34 9.79
C LEU A 227 -15.34 -6.34 9.16
N LEU A 228 -14.09 -6.36 9.63
CA LEU A 228 -13.06 -7.28 9.18
C LEU A 228 -13.41 -8.73 9.49
N GLU A 229 -13.89 -9.02 10.70
CA GLU A 229 -14.31 -10.36 11.14
C GLU A 229 -15.41 -10.91 10.22
N ASN A 230 -16.48 -10.13 10.03
CA ASN A 230 -17.58 -10.50 9.16
C ASN A 230 -17.14 -10.73 7.71
N CYS A 231 -16.26 -9.85 7.21
CA CYS A 231 -15.76 -9.95 5.85
C CYS A 231 -14.83 -11.15 5.67
N SER A 232 -13.96 -11.43 6.63
CA SER A 232 -13.02 -12.55 6.59
C SER A 232 -13.75 -13.88 6.62
N GLU A 233 -14.81 -14.00 7.42
CA GLU A 233 -15.64 -15.20 7.47
C GLU A 233 -16.36 -15.43 6.12
N ALA A 234 -16.97 -14.39 5.57
CA ALA A 234 -17.65 -14.47 4.27
C ALA A 234 -16.66 -14.80 3.14
N PHE A 235 -15.46 -14.17 3.18
CA PHE A 235 -14.38 -14.45 2.24
C PHE A 235 -13.95 -15.91 2.31
N LEU A 236 -13.69 -16.44 3.50
CA LEU A 236 -13.25 -17.83 3.70
C LEU A 236 -14.27 -18.84 3.14
N LYS A 237 -15.56 -18.65 3.44
CA LYS A 237 -16.63 -19.48 2.89
C LYS A 237 -16.65 -19.46 1.35
N SER A 238 -16.55 -18.27 0.78
CA SER A 238 -16.50 -18.08 -0.68
C SER A 238 -15.22 -18.67 -1.28
N PHE A 239 -14.07 -18.49 -0.63
CA PHE A 239 -12.79 -18.99 -1.08
C PHE A 239 -12.77 -20.51 -1.15
N ILE A 240 -13.19 -21.21 -0.09
CA ILE A 240 -13.29 -22.66 -0.04
C ILE A 240 -14.19 -23.19 -1.16
N PHE A 241 -15.36 -22.57 -1.36
CA PHE A 241 -16.27 -22.95 -2.43
C PHE A 241 -15.66 -22.77 -3.82
N ASN A 242 -14.85 -21.76 -4.02
CA ASN A 242 -14.24 -21.41 -5.30
C ASN A 242 -12.88 -22.07 -5.55
N LEU A 243 -12.27 -22.74 -4.56
CA LEU A 243 -10.98 -23.39 -4.72
C LEU A 243 -10.96 -24.38 -5.91
N THR A 244 -11.99 -25.22 -6.04
CA THR A 244 -12.11 -26.22 -7.09
C THR A 244 -12.64 -25.67 -8.42
N ARG A 245 -13.05 -24.42 -8.48
CA ARG A 245 -13.68 -23.79 -9.67
C ARG A 245 -12.84 -22.66 -10.26
N LEU A 246 -12.58 -21.62 -9.46
CA LEU A 246 -11.96 -20.38 -9.93
C LEU A 246 -10.48 -20.28 -9.53
N HIS A 247 -10.06 -21.04 -8.52
CA HIS A 247 -8.73 -20.91 -7.91
C HIS A 247 -7.88 -22.19 -8.04
N GLN A 248 -8.20 -23.07 -8.97
CA GLN A 248 -7.49 -24.36 -9.18
C GLN A 248 -5.99 -24.20 -9.46
N THR A 249 -5.57 -23.04 -9.98
CA THR A 249 -4.18 -22.76 -10.35
C THR A 249 -3.40 -22.03 -9.25
N LEU A 250 -3.98 -21.83 -8.07
CA LEU A 250 -3.27 -21.25 -6.95
C LEU A 250 -2.18 -22.21 -6.43
N PRO A 251 -0.97 -21.70 -6.17
CA PRO A 251 0.05 -22.50 -5.48
C PRO A 251 -0.45 -23.00 -4.12
N SER A 252 -0.10 -24.26 -3.78
CA SER A 252 -0.47 -24.85 -2.48
C SER A 252 0.02 -24.02 -1.29
N THR A 253 1.15 -23.35 -1.42
CA THR A 253 1.72 -22.42 -0.42
C THR A 253 0.85 -21.20 -0.10
N ILE A 254 -0.18 -20.93 -0.89
CA ILE A 254 -1.16 -19.86 -0.66
C ILE A 254 -2.42 -20.41 0.00
N VAL A 255 -2.70 -21.71 -0.14
CA VAL A 255 -3.94 -22.36 0.33
C VAL A 255 -3.78 -22.88 1.76
N TYR A 256 -2.57 -23.19 2.18
CA TYR A 256 -2.21 -23.67 3.53
C TYR A 256 -1.57 -22.54 4.35
#